data_f54d05e7a6b320419363f6358c6f7bfe
#
_entry.id   f54d05e7a6b320419363f6358c6f7bfe
#
_cell.length_a   1.000
_cell.length_b   1.000
_cell.length_c   1.000
_cell.angle_alpha   90.00
_cell.angle_beta   90.00
_cell.angle_gamma   90.00
#
_symmetry.space_group_name_H-M   'P 1'
#
loop_
_entity.id
_entity.type
_entity.pdbx_description
1 polymer ?
#
loop_
_entity_poly.entity_id
_entity_poly.type
_entity_poly.pdbx_seq_one_letter_code
_entity_poly.pdbx_strand_id
1 'polypeptide(L)'
;MSKTLIVVISILILGCLAVMVMLAQKTHLKPGDTAPDFTLKSTTGQAVTLSDFRGKQTVVLAFFPKAFTGGCTREMKGYQAGISEFETAGAQVFGISTDDVDTLKRFSTELKTSFAMLSDADHKVSAQYGVLLPVGFAGRTTFVVDKDGRIQHIEEGSAAIEHSGAAMACKRVQKK
;
A
#
# COMPACT_ATOMS: atom_id res chain seq x y z
N MET A 1 32.43 22.36 -26.76
CA MET A 1 31.10 21.74 -26.71
C MET A 1 30.09 22.67 -27.41
N SER A 2 29.33 22.16 -28.37
CA SER A 2 28.33 22.95 -29.10
C SER A 2 27.22 23.38 -28.13
N LYS A 3 26.71 24.64 -28.25
CA LYS A 3 25.59 25.14 -27.45
C LYS A 3 24.37 24.21 -27.49
N THR A 4 24.13 23.57 -28.64
CA THR A 4 23.09 22.57 -28.83
C THR A 4 23.26 21.32 -27.95
N LEU A 5 24.50 20.85 -27.78
CA LEU A 5 24.80 19.68 -26.94
C LEU A 5 24.53 19.97 -25.45
N ILE A 6 24.86 21.18 -24.99
CA ILE A 6 24.60 21.62 -23.61
C ILE A 6 23.10 21.67 -23.33
N VAL A 7 22.30 22.21 -24.26
CA VAL A 7 20.84 22.31 -24.13
C VAL A 7 20.20 20.90 -24.06
N VAL A 8 20.62 19.98 -24.92
CA VAL A 8 20.10 18.60 -24.92
C VAL A 8 20.42 17.87 -23.62
N ILE A 9 21.65 17.99 -23.11
CA ILE A 9 22.08 17.40 -21.85
C ILE A 9 21.28 18.00 -20.68
N SER A 10 21.04 19.32 -20.68
CA SER A 10 20.25 19.99 -19.63
C SER A 10 18.80 19.49 -19.61
N ILE A 11 18.17 19.32 -20.78
CA ILE A 11 16.80 18.79 -20.89
C ILE A 11 16.72 17.33 -20.37
N LEU A 12 17.72 16.50 -20.73
CA LEU A 12 17.78 15.11 -20.25
C LEU A 12 17.98 15.03 -18.73
N ILE A 13 18.82 15.89 -18.15
CA ILE A 13 19.05 15.94 -16.71
C ILE A 13 17.79 16.43 -15.98
N LEU A 14 17.13 17.49 -16.49
CA LEU A 14 15.85 17.96 -15.91
C LEU A 14 14.76 16.88 -16.00
N GLY A 15 14.66 16.17 -17.12
CA GLY A 15 13.74 15.06 -17.30
C GLY A 15 14.01 13.92 -16.33
N CYS A 16 15.28 13.53 -16.15
CA CYS A 16 15.67 12.50 -15.20
C CYS A 16 15.41 12.91 -13.74
N LEU A 17 15.66 14.18 -13.39
CA LEU A 17 15.37 14.72 -12.06
C LEU A 17 13.87 14.76 -11.77
N ALA A 18 13.05 15.15 -12.74
CA ALA A 18 11.59 15.16 -12.62
C ALA A 18 11.04 13.72 -12.42
N VAL A 19 11.57 12.73 -13.15
CA VAL A 19 11.21 11.32 -12.97
C VAL A 19 11.64 10.80 -11.60
N MET A 20 12.84 11.18 -11.12
CA MET A 20 13.31 10.79 -9.79
C MET A 20 12.46 11.38 -8.66
N VAL A 21 12.03 12.63 -8.79
CA VAL A 21 11.14 13.29 -7.81
C VAL A 21 9.75 12.66 -7.84
N MET A 22 9.24 12.25 -9.02
CA MET A 22 7.96 11.52 -9.14
C MET A 22 7.98 10.14 -8.47
N LEU A 23 9.13 9.46 -8.44
CA LEU A 23 9.27 8.13 -7.84
C LEU A 23 9.46 8.15 -6.31
N ALA A 24 9.71 9.33 -5.74
CA ALA A 24 9.97 9.52 -4.31
C ALA A 24 8.78 10.17 -3.57
N GLN A 25 7.56 10.06 -4.10
CA GLN A 25 6.40 10.64 -3.44
C GLN A 25 6.10 9.88 -2.15
N LYS A 26 6.31 10.57 -1.03
CA LYS A 26 6.01 10.07 0.31
C LYS A 26 4.61 10.49 0.73
N THR A 27 3.96 9.65 1.53
CA THR A 27 2.70 10.03 2.15
C THR A 27 2.87 11.27 3.04
N HIS A 28 1.82 12.09 3.13
CA HIS A 28 1.76 13.22 4.09
C HIS A 28 1.36 12.75 5.51
N LEU A 29 0.87 11.53 5.65
CA LEU A 29 0.48 10.94 6.93
C LEU A 29 1.71 10.48 7.72
N LYS A 30 1.59 10.47 9.04
CA LYS A 30 2.65 10.06 9.98
C LYS A 30 2.10 9.19 11.10
N PRO A 31 2.94 8.41 11.78
CA PRO A 31 2.54 7.70 12.99
C PRO A 31 1.92 8.64 14.03
N GLY A 32 0.78 8.24 14.59
CA GLY A 32 -0.04 9.02 15.51
C GLY A 32 -1.25 9.70 14.84
N ASP A 33 -1.23 9.90 13.53
CA ASP A 33 -2.37 10.46 12.80
C ASP A 33 -3.55 9.47 12.80
N THR A 34 -4.78 10.00 12.71
CA THR A 34 -5.96 9.18 12.46
C THR A 34 -5.94 8.71 11.01
N ALA A 35 -6.06 7.41 10.78
CA ALA A 35 -6.17 6.85 9.44
C ALA A 35 -7.47 7.35 8.78
N PRO A 36 -7.42 7.91 7.56
CA PRO A 36 -8.60 8.27 6.81
C PRO A 36 -9.54 7.08 6.63
N ASP A 37 -10.83 7.26 6.93
CA ASP A 37 -11.81 6.20 6.77
C ASP A 37 -12.18 6.02 5.30
N PHE A 38 -12.51 4.78 4.94
CA PHE A 38 -12.92 4.45 3.58
C PHE A 38 -13.87 3.25 3.55
N THR A 39 -14.56 3.10 2.43
CA THR A 39 -15.30 1.88 2.08
C THR A 39 -14.91 1.47 0.67
N LEU A 40 -14.31 0.28 0.51
CA LEU A 40 -13.85 -0.25 -0.77
C LEU A 40 -14.46 -1.62 -1.06
N LYS A 41 -14.68 -1.92 -2.35
CA LYS A 41 -15.06 -3.26 -2.81
C LYS A 41 -13.89 -4.23 -2.65
N SER A 42 -14.16 -5.44 -2.18
CA SER A 42 -13.13 -6.46 -1.97
C SER A 42 -13.25 -7.63 -2.95
N THR A 43 -12.19 -8.40 -3.03
CA THR A 43 -12.14 -9.66 -3.79
C THR A 43 -13.05 -10.75 -3.23
N THR A 44 -13.54 -10.61 -1.98
CA THR A 44 -14.51 -11.53 -1.36
C THR A 44 -15.96 -11.26 -1.77
N GLY A 45 -16.21 -10.18 -2.53
CA GLY A 45 -17.54 -9.76 -2.94
C GLY A 45 -18.26 -8.83 -1.97
N GLN A 46 -17.71 -8.62 -0.78
CA GLN A 46 -18.24 -7.68 0.22
C GLN A 46 -17.46 -6.36 0.21
N ALA A 47 -18.11 -5.26 0.58
CA ALA A 47 -17.39 -4.03 0.86
C ALA A 47 -16.69 -4.11 2.21
N VAL A 48 -15.52 -3.45 2.32
CA VAL A 48 -14.74 -3.33 3.55
C VAL A 48 -14.68 -1.87 3.93
N THR A 49 -15.13 -1.54 5.14
CA THR A 49 -15.02 -0.21 5.75
C THR A 49 -13.98 -0.24 6.85
N LEU A 50 -12.99 0.66 6.81
CA LEU A 50 -11.90 0.65 7.79
C LEU A 50 -12.41 0.85 9.23
N SER A 51 -13.39 1.74 9.44
CA SER A 51 -13.95 2.00 10.77
C SER A 51 -14.64 0.80 11.40
N ASP A 52 -15.04 -0.23 10.64
CA ASP A 52 -15.64 -1.46 11.18
C ASP A 52 -14.67 -2.27 12.04
N PHE A 53 -13.37 -2.02 11.92
CA PHE A 53 -12.31 -2.68 12.70
C PHE A 53 -11.97 -1.95 14.01
N ARG A 54 -12.48 -0.72 14.21
CA ARG A 54 -12.24 0.04 15.45
C ARG A 54 -12.75 -0.72 16.67
N GLY A 55 -11.94 -0.73 17.71
CA GLY A 55 -12.20 -1.47 18.94
C GLY A 55 -12.04 -3.00 18.81
N LYS A 56 -11.78 -3.53 17.61
CA LYS A 56 -11.76 -4.98 17.34
C LYS A 56 -10.36 -5.48 16.99
N GLN A 57 -9.78 -4.94 15.92
CA GLN A 57 -8.54 -5.48 15.32
C GLN A 57 -7.61 -4.37 14.87
N THR A 58 -6.31 -4.66 14.89
CA THR A 58 -5.30 -3.90 14.14
C THR A 58 -5.46 -4.22 12.65
N VAL A 59 -5.26 -3.23 11.78
CA VAL A 59 -5.40 -3.39 10.33
C VAL A 59 -4.09 -3.02 9.64
N VAL A 60 -3.66 -3.86 8.72
CA VAL A 60 -2.53 -3.60 7.81
C VAL A 60 -3.07 -3.27 6.43
N LEU A 61 -2.77 -2.07 5.94
CA LEU A 61 -3.16 -1.57 4.63
C LEU A 61 -1.90 -1.55 3.74
N ALA A 62 -1.75 -2.56 2.89
CA ALA A 62 -0.62 -2.68 1.96
C ALA A 62 -1.04 -2.12 0.58
N PHE A 63 -0.73 -0.85 0.33
CA PHE A 63 -0.93 -0.23 -0.99
C PHE A 63 0.15 -0.72 -1.96
N PHE A 64 -0.27 -1.20 -3.12
CA PHE A 64 0.64 -1.66 -4.17
C PHE A 64 0.26 -1.11 -5.54
N PRO A 65 1.25 -0.84 -6.44
CA PRO A 65 1.02 -0.14 -7.70
C PRO A 65 0.08 -0.88 -8.67
N LYS A 66 0.34 -2.16 -8.94
CA LYS A 66 -0.38 -2.87 -9.99
C LYS A 66 -0.29 -4.38 -9.86
N ALA A 67 -1.42 -5.06 -9.96
CA ALA A 67 -1.52 -6.51 -10.01
C ALA A 67 -0.67 -7.10 -11.15
N PHE A 68 -0.20 -8.34 -11.00
CA PHE A 68 0.61 -9.10 -11.96
C PHE A 68 1.99 -8.52 -12.29
N THR A 69 2.47 -7.45 -11.61
CA THR A 69 3.86 -7.00 -11.74
C THR A 69 4.77 -7.77 -10.80
N GLY A 70 6.04 -7.96 -11.19
CA GLY A 70 6.97 -8.82 -10.43
C GLY A 70 7.18 -8.37 -8.98
N GLY A 71 7.28 -7.05 -8.74
CA GLY A 71 7.42 -6.48 -7.39
C GLY A 71 6.18 -6.69 -6.52
N CYS A 72 4.98 -6.43 -7.06
CA CYS A 72 3.73 -6.59 -6.32
C CYS A 72 3.39 -8.07 -6.09
N THR A 73 3.72 -8.95 -7.05
CA THR A 73 3.60 -10.40 -6.88
C THR A 73 4.46 -10.90 -5.72
N ARG A 74 5.73 -10.44 -5.64
CA ARG A 74 6.64 -10.80 -4.54
C ARG A 74 6.11 -10.30 -3.20
N GLU A 75 5.66 -9.05 -3.14
CA GLU A 75 5.08 -8.45 -1.94
C GLU A 75 3.88 -9.22 -1.43
N MET A 76 2.86 -9.45 -2.26
CA MET A 76 1.64 -10.15 -1.84
C MET A 76 1.91 -11.62 -1.47
N LYS A 77 2.85 -12.30 -2.15
CA LYS A 77 3.34 -13.61 -1.72
C LYS A 77 4.06 -13.57 -0.38
N GLY A 78 4.83 -12.51 -0.11
CA GLY A 78 5.47 -12.29 1.19
C GLY A 78 4.45 -12.15 2.31
N TYR A 79 3.42 -11.31 2.13
CA TYR A 79 2.31 -11.19 3.09
C TYR A 79 1.59 -12.53 3.30
N GLN A 80 1.34 -13.30 2.23
CA GLN A 80 0.72 -14.62 2.36
C GLN A 80 1.60 -15.60 3.12
N ALA A 81 2.90 -15.61 2.86
CA ALA A 81 3.84 -16.49 3.58
C ALA A 81 3.93 -16.15 5.08
N GLY A 82 3.83 -14.86 5.44
CA GLY A 82 3.84 -14.37 6.81
C GLY A 82 2.46 -14.22 7.46
N ILE A 83 1.38 -14.68 6.84
CA ILE A 83 0.02 -14.36 7.28
C ILE A 83 -0.26 -14.78 8.73
N SER A 84 0.29 -15.91 9.17
CA SER A 84 0.15 -16.40 10.54
C SER A 84 0.73 -15.46 11.59
N GLU A 85 1.73 -14.64 11.24
CA GLU A 85 2.30 -13.65 12.16
C GLU A 85 1.30 -12.51 12.42
N PHE A 86 0.55 -12.10 11.40
CA PHE A 86 -0.51 -11.09 11.53
C PHE A 86 -1.71 -11.64 12.31
N GLU A 87 -2.15 -12.86 11.99
CA GLU A 87 -3.24 -13.53 12.71
C GLU A 87 -2.91 -13.68 14.21
N THR A 88 -1.71 -14.12 14.53
CA THR A 88 -1.23 -14.23 15.92
C THR A 88 -1.20 -12.86 16.63
N ALA A 89 -0.89 -11.80 15.90
CA ALA A 89 -0.92 -10.44 16.42
C ALA A 89 -2.34 -9.82 16.46
N GLY A 90 -3.39 -10.58 16.09
CA GLY A 90 -4.77 -10.08 16.02
C GLY A 90 -4.95 -8.98 14.97
N ALA A 91 -4.18 -9.05 13.88
CA ALA A 91 -4.21 -8.06 12.82
C ALA A 91 -4.82 -8.63 11.54
N GLN A 92 -5.63 -7.80 10.84
CA GLN A 92 -6.18 -8.10 9.53
C GLN A 92 -5.33 -7.43 8.45
N VAL A 93 -4.95 -8.18 7.41
CA VAL A 93 -4.21 -7.66 6.25
C VAL A 93 -5.17 -7.38 5.09
N PHE A 94 -4.97 -6.26 4.41
CA PHE A 94 -5.60 -5.91 3.14
C PHE A 94 -4.55 -5.43 2.14
N GLY A 95 -4.53 -6.00 0.94
CA GLY A 95 -3.84 -5.40 -0.20
C GLY A 95 -4.76 -4.34 -0.85
N ILE A 96 -4.24 -3.17 -1.21
CA ILE A 96 -5.03 -2.11 -1.84
C ILE A 96 -4.35 -1.68 -3.15
N SER A 97 -5.10 -1.62 -4.23
CA SER A 97 -4.61 -1.16 -5.53
C SER A 97 -5.70 -0.39 -6.28
N THR A 98 -5.28 0.43 -7.24
CA THR A 98 -6.18 1.11 -8.18
C THR A 98 -6.68 0.20 -9.31
N ASP A 99 -6.31 -1.09 -9.31
CA ASP A 99 -6.88 -2.08 -10.22
C ASP A 99 -8.36 -2.34 -9.90
N ASP A 100 -9.14 -2.75 -10.91
CA ASP A 100 -10.54 -3.14 -10.71
C ASP A 100 -10.66 -4.45 -9.92
N VAL A 101 -11.85 -4.69 -9.33
CA VAL A 101 -12.12 -5.87 -8.49
C VAL A 101 -11.88 -7.18 -9.22
N ASP A 102 -12.22 -7.29 -10.51
CA ASP A 102 -12.09 -8.54 -11.25
C ASP A 102 -10.62 -8.86 -11.54
N THR A 103 -9.82 -7.85 -11.81
CA THR A 103 -8.36 -7.98 -11.91
C THR A 103 -7.76 -8.44 -10.58
N LEU A 104 -8.17 -7.82 -9.46
CA LEU A 104 -7.70 -8.22 -8.13
C LEU A 104 -8.16 -9.63 -7.73
N LYS A 105 -9.38 -10.05 -8.10
CA LYS A 105 -9.85 -11.44 -7.89
C LYS A 105 -8.97 -12.46 -8.59
N ARG A 106 -8.65 -12.22 -9.88
CA ARG A 106 -7.73 -13.09 -10.63
C ARG A 106 -6.36 -13.14 -9.98
N PHE A 107 -5.82 -11.99 -9.58
CA PHE A 107 -4.52 -11.88 -8.93
C PHE A 107 -4.49 -12.61 -7.59
N SER A 108 -5.48 -12.39 -6.71
CA SER A 108 -5.63 -13.08 -5.43
C SER A 108 -5.75 -14.60 -5.61
N THR A 109 -6.52 -15.05 -6.61
CA THR A 109 -6.68 -16.48 -6.93
C THR A 109 -5.37 -17.10 -7.38
N GLU A 110 -4.63 -16.45 -8.28
CA GLU A 110 -3.33 -16.94 -8.76
C GLU A 110 -2.31 -17.05 -7.62
N LEU A 111 -2.28 -16.06 -6.71
CA LEU A 111 -1.37 -16.05 -5.58
C LEU A 111 -1.86 -16.90 -4.39
N LYS A 112 -3.12 -17.38 -4.44
CA LYS A 112 -3.78 -18.12 -3.36
C LYS A 112 -3.73 -17.35 -2.02
N THR A 113 -3.99 -16.03 -2.05
CA THR A 113 -4.00 -15.23 -0.83
C THR A 113 -5.23 -15.55 0.01
N SER A 114 -5.03 -15.71 1.34
CA SER A 114 -6.11 -15.87 2.30
C SER A 114 -6.68 -14.53 2.81
N PHE A 115 -6.00 -13.43 2.50
CA PHE A 115 -6.46 -12.08 2.81
C PHE A 115 -7.11 -11.42 1.59
N ALA A 116 -8.05 -10.52 1.83
CA ALA A 116 -8.75 -9.81 0.77
C ALA A 116 -7.89 -8.70 0.15
N MET A 117 -8.08 -8.49 -1.15
CA MET A 117 -7.59 -7.30 -1.85
C MET A 117 -8.76 -6.35 -2.12
N LEU A 118 -8.50 -5.05 -1.98
CA LEU A 118 -9.48 -3.97 -2.08
C LEU A 118 -9.20 -3.12 -3.32
N SER A 119 -10.25 -2.81 -4.07
CA SER A 119 -10.17 -2.01 -5.28
C SER A 119 -10.47 -0.54 -5.00
N ASP A 120 -9.46 0.31 -5.21
CA ASP A 120 -9.56 1.77 -5.21
C ASP A 120 -9.55 2.30 -6.66
N ALA A 121 -10.41 1.73 -7.53
CA ALA A 121 -10.44 2.05 -8.95
C ALA A 121 -10.81 3.52 -9.26
N ASP A 122 -11.42 4.22 -8.33
CA ASP A 122 -11.70 5.67 -8.43
C ASP A 122 -10.59 6.55 -7.84
N HIS A 123 -9.50 5.95 -7.32
CA HIS A 123 -8.27 6.57 -6.82
C HIS A 123 -8.45 7.45 -5.56
N LYS A 124 -9.63 7.47 -4.95
CA LYS A 124 -9.94 8.38 -3.84
C LYS A 124 -9.18 8.03 -2.58
N VAL A 125 -9.11 6.76 -2.25
CA VAL A 125 -8.43 6.30 -1.03
C VAL A 125 -6.92 6.48 -1.15
N SER A 126 -6.34 6.13 -2.30
CA SER A 126 -4.91 6.38 -2.58
C SER A 126 -4.56 7.86 -2.49
N ALA A 127 -5.46 8.76 -2.96
CA ALA A 127 -5.28 10.19 -2.83
C ALA A 127 -5.38 10.67 -1.37
N GLN A 128 -6.37 10.18 -0.59
CA GLN A 128 -6.54 10.51 0.83
C GLN A 128 -5.34 10.08 1.67
N TYR A 129 -4.75 8.94 1.35
CA TYR A 129 -3.55 8.43 2.03
C TYR A 129 -2.25 9.07 1.50
N GLY A 130 -2.33 9.95 0.51
CA GLY A 130 -1.17 10.63 -0.08
C GLY A 130 -0.23 9.69 -0.83
N VAL A 131 -0.74 8.54 -1.28
CA VAL A 131 0.06 7.53 -1.99
C VAL A 131 -0.28 7.46 -3.48
N LEU A 132 -1.24 8.24 -3.98
CA LEU A 132 -1.57 8.28 -5.40
C LEU A 132 -0.44 8.94 -6.19
N LEU A 133 0.16 8.20 -7.11
CA LEU A 133 1.18 8.72 -8.03
C LEU A 133 0.53 9.46 -9.21
N PRO A 134 1.21 10.45 -9.81
CA PRO A 134 0.69 11.20 -10.97
C PRO A 134 0.31 10.32 -12.17
N VAL A 135 0.88 9.11 -12.26
CA VAL A 135 0.58 8.13 -13.31
C VAL A 135 -0.68 7.31 -13.04
N GLY A 136 -1.43 7.60 -11.95
CA GLY A 136 -2.70 6.95 -11.64
C GLY A 136 -2.59 5.62 -10.89
N PHE A 137 -1.40 5.25 -10.39
CA PHE A 137 -1.21 4.07 -9.55
C PHE A 137 -0.98 4.46 -8.09
N ALA A 138 -1.31 3.56 -7.16
CA ALA A 138 -0.88 3.71 -5.78
C ALA A 138 0.64 3.53 -5.67
N GLY A 139 1.33 4.40 -4.96
CA GLY A 139 2.70 4.19 -4.52
C GLY A 139 2.74 3.05 -3.50
N ARG A 140 3.82 2.26 -3.52
CA ARG A 140 3.99 1.15 -2.57
C ARG A 140 4.19 1.71 -1.17
N THR A 141 3.19 1.53 -0.32
CA THR A 141 3.19 2.03 1.05
C THR A 141 2.34 1.13 1.94
N THR A 142 2.89 0.71 3.07
CA THR A 142 2.16 -0.06 4.07
C THR A 142 1.88 0.78 5.29
N PHE A 143 0.63 0.78 5.76
CA PHE A 143 0.21 1.40 7.01
C PHE A 143 -0.24 0.31 7.99
N VAL A 144 0.18 0.42 9.25
CA VAL A 144 -0.37 -0.35 10.36
C VAL A 144 -1.24 0.58 11.19
N VAL A 145 -2.54 0.27 11.25
CA VAL A 145 -3.57 1.05 11.94
C VAL A 145 -4.02 0.26 13.16
N ASP A 146 -3.98 0.85 14.34
CA ASP A 146 -4.41 0.20 15.58
C ASP A 146 -5.95 0.19 15.75
N LYS A 147 -6.40 -0.40 16.85
CA LYS A 147 -7.82 -0.49 17.21
C LYS A 147 -8.50 0.86 17.43
N ASP A 148 -7.72 1.90 17.75
CA ASP A 148 -8.24 3.26 17.93
C ASP A 148 -8.36 4.01 16.60
N GLY A 149 -7.95 3.36 15.50
CA GLY A 149 -7.92 3.95 14.14
C GLY A 149 -6.73 4.88 13.93
N ARG A 150 -5.66 4.74 14.73
CA ARG A 150 -4.43 5.54 14.57
C ARG A 150 -3.36 4.77 13.86
N ILE A 151 -2.66 5.45 12.97
CA ILE A 151 -1.48 4.92 12.28
C ILE A 151 -0.36 4.75 13.29
N GLN A 152 0.16 3.53 13.42
CA GLN A 152 1.27 3.19 14.33
C GLN A 152 2.60 3.00 13.60
N HIS A 153 2.53 2.68 12.31
CA HIS A 153 3.72 2.41 11.50
C HIS A 153 3.44 2.67 10.02
N ILE A 154 4.47 3.13 9.30
CA ILE A 154 4.43 3.38 7.86
C ILE A 154 5.72 2.84 7.25
N GLU A 155 5.61 2.10 6.16
CA GLU A 155 6.73 1.68 5.32
C GLU A 155 6.47 2.11 3.89
N GLU A 156 7.51 2.60 3.19
CA GLU A 156 7.39 3.15 1.83
C GLU A 156 8.42 2.53 0.88
N GLY A 157 8.07 2.44 -0.38
CA GLY A 157 8.94 2.00 -1.45
C GLY A 157 9.42 0.55 -1.28
N SER A 158 10.72 0.30 -1.38
CA SER A 158 11.29 -1.05 -1.30
C SER A 158 11.15 -1.70 0.08
N ALA A 159 11.11 -0.91 1.16
CA ALA A 159 10.89 -1.43 2.51
C ALA A 159 9.52 -2.10 2.65
N ALA A 160 8.48 -1.56 2.01
CA ALA A 160 7.13 -2.10 2.06
C ALA A 160 6.94 -3.41 1.22
N ILE A 161 7.96 -3.86 0.48
CA ILE A 161 7.92 -5.18 -0.19
C ILE A 161 7.98 -6.32 0.83
N GLU A 162 8.70 -6.11 1.93
CA GLU A 162 8.91 -7.10 2.96
C GLU A 162 7.88 -6.92 4.08
N HIS A 163 7.12 -7.97 4.39
CA HIS A 163 6.05 -7.92 5.39
C HIS A 163 6.54 -7.83 6.85
N SER A 164 7.84 -8.10 7.09
CA SER A 164 8.39 -8.26 8.44
C SER A 164 8.29 -7.00 9.32
N GLY A 165 8.48 -5.82 8.75
CA GLY A 165 8.37 -4.56 9.49
C GLY A 165 6.93 -4.30 9.95
N ALA A 166 5.94 -4.51 9.08
CA ALA A 166 4.52 -4.42 9.41
C ALA A 166 4.13 -5.47 10.48
N ALA A 167 4.62 -6.72 10.36
CA ALA A 167 4.36 -7.77 11.35
C ALA A 167 4.94 -7.42 12.73
N MET A 168 6.17 -6.90 12.77
CA MET A 168 6.76 -6.41 14.02
C MET A 168 5.98 -5.24 14.63
N ALA A 169 5.47 -4.34 13.80
CA ALA A 169 4.63 -3.23 14.26
C ALA A 169 3.32 -3.75 14.88
N CYS A 170 2.65 -4.71 14.24
CA CYS A 170 1.44 -5.35 14.79
C CYS A 170 1.70 -5.99 16.15
N LYS A 171 2.81 -6.74 16.30
CA LYS A 171 3.22 -7.35 17.58
C LYS A 171 3.44 -6.28 18.69
N ARG A 172 3.98 -5.10 18.34
CA ARG A 172 4.14 -3.99 19.30
C ARG A 172 2.82 -3.37 19.72
N VAL A 173 1.90 -3.21 18.78
CA VAL A 173 0.55 -2.65 19.04
C VAL A 173 -0.26 -3.58 19.94
N GLN A 174 -0.16 -4.90 19.73
CA GLN A 174 -0.88 -5.89 20.54
C GLN A 174 -0.48 -5.88 22.05
N LYS A 175 0.75 -5.46 22.35
CA LYS A 175 1.29 -5.45 23.73
C LYS A 175 0.93 -4.17 24.53
N LYS A 176 0.30 -3.18 23.89
CA LYS A 176 -0.18 -1.94 24.55
C LYS A 176 -1.60 -2.11 25.04
#